data_d2bc6c451cece640ffc074c626c97cc1
#
_entry.id   d2bc6c451cece640ffc074c626c97cc1
#
_cell.length_a   1.000
_cell.length_b   1.000
_cell.length_c   1.000
_cell.angle_alpha   90.00
_cell.angle_beta   90.00
_cell.angle_gamma   90.00
#
_symmetry.space_group_name_H-M   'P 1'
#
loop_
_entity.id
_entity.type
_entity.pdbx_description
1 polymer ?
#
loop_
_entity_poly.entity_id
_entity_poly.type
_entity_poly.pdbx_seq_one_letter_code
_entity_poly.pdbx_strand_id
1 'polypeptide(L)'
;MTIALIAFDGSENAQRAIDEVLDTMETSKLHAHLLYVCEPVQVNELLFSQDPVLTMLSINKAHEEAGWTLLTPAKARLESAGVAFDAYVRIGNPAEVITGFSLEYHCDLIVMGTRGMGAIKNLLLGSVASKVIHLTEKPLLLVK
;
A
#
# COMPACT_ATOMS: atom_id res chain seq x y z
N MET A 1 2.01 1.95 -22.23
CA MET A 1 2.54 2.02 -20.84
C MET A 1 1.40 1.70 -19.88
N THR A 2 1.54 0.68 -19.08
CA THR A 2 0.57 0.34 -18.02
C THR A 2 0.99 1.01 -16.73
N ILE A 3 0.09 1.74 -16.09
CA ILE A 3 0.33 2.38 -14.78
C ILE A 3 -0.34 1.50 -13.70
N ALA A 4 0.47 0.79 -12.93
CA ALA A 4 -0.02 -0.08 -11.87
C ALA A 4 0.19 0.56 -10.49
N LEU A 5 -0.87 0.61 -9.69
CA LEU A 5 -0.77 0.94 -8.27
C LEU A 5 -0.53 -0.34 -7.48
N ILE A 6 0.62 -0.45 -6.84
CA ILE A 6 0.97 -1.57 -5.96
C ILE A 6 0.79 -1.11 -4.52
N ALA A 7 -0.26 -1.60 -3.87
CA ALA A 7 -0.50 -1.37 -2.44
C ALA A 7 0.33 -2.37 -1.63
N PHE A 8 1.30 -1.86 -0.89
CA PHE A 8 2.28 -2.66 -0.16
C PHE A 8 2.25 -2.34 1.35
N ASP A 9 2.09 -3.36 2.16
CA ASP A 9 2.03 -3.23 3.62
C ASP A 9 3.15 -4.03 4.35
N GLY A 10 4.09 -4.59 3.61
CA GLY A 10 5.17 -5.42 4.13
C GLY A 10 4.80 -6.89 4.34
N SER A 11 3.55 -7.28 4.12
CA SER A 11 3.11 -8.67 4.25
C SER A 11 3.73 -9.58 3.18
N GLU A 12 3.74 -10.89 3.44
CA GLU A 12 4.16 -11.87 2.43
C GLU A 12 3.27 -11.84 1.19
N ASN A 13 1.97 -11.64 1.36
CA ASN A 13 1.03 -11.53 0.23
C ASN A 13 1.33 -10.30 -0.63
N ALA A 14 1.69 -9.17 -0.02
CA ALA A 14 2.10 -7.98 -0.75
C ALA A 14 3.42 -8.19 -1.52
N GLN A 15 4.35 -8.93 -0.94
CA GLN A 15 5.59 -9.33 -1.63
C GLN A 15 5.29 -10.21 -2.85
N ARG A 16 4.45 -11.22 -2.67
CA ARG A 16 4.01 -12.07 -3.78
C ARG A 16 3.26 -11.29 -4.86
N ALA A 17 2.53 -10.24 -4.47
CA ALA A 17 1.85 -9.37 -5.43
C ALA A 17 2.83 -8.64 -6.35
N ILE A 18 3.97 -8.19 -5.82
CA ILE A 18 5.05 -7.61 -6.64
C ILE A 18 5.63 -8.67 -7.57
N ASP A 19 5.95 -9.85 -7.07
CA ASP A 19 6.51 -10.92 -7.89
C ASP A 19 5.56 -11.33 -9.02
N GLU A 20 4.26 -11.45 -8.74
CA GLU A 20 3.24 -11.76 -9.75
C GLU A 20 3.20 -10.71 -10.88
N VAL A 21 3.28 -9.44 -10.52
CA VAL A 21 3.34 -8.34 -11.51
C VAL A 21 4.59 -8.48 -12.39
N LEU A 22 5.74 -8.76 -11.78
CA LEU A 22 7.00 -8.88 -12.48
C LEU A 22 7.05 -10.12 -13.40
N ASP A 23 6.37 -11.18 -13.01
CA ASP A 23 6.32 -12.44 -13.79
C ASP A 23 5.30 -12.38 -14.95
N THR A 24 4.23 -11.57 -14.78
CA THR A 24 3.11 -11.57 -15.74
C THR A 24 3.08 -10.36 -16.66
N MET A 25 3.73 -9.26 -16.28
CA MET A 25 3.71 -8.02 -17.06
C MET A 25 5.06 -7.73 -17.72
N GLU A 26 5.00 -7.12 -18.89
CA GLU A 26 6.21 -6.66 -19.58
C GLU A 26 6.80 -5.45 -18.83
N THR A 27 7.90 -5.65 -18.13
CA THR A 27 8.54 -4.65 -17.26
C THR A 27 8.90 -3.35 -17.98
N SER A 28 9.27 -3.44 -19.26
CA SER A 28 9.59 -2.27 -20.10
C SER A 28 8.40 -1.37 -20.42
N LYS A 29 7.17 -1.88 -20.24
CA LYS A 29 5.91 -1.16 -20.47
C LYS A 29 5.14 -0.90 -19.19
N LEU A 30 5.76 -1.15 -18.05
CA LEU A 30 5.17 -0.97 -16.73
C LEU A 30 5.76 0.26 -16.05
N HIS A 31 4.88 1.10 -15.49
CA HIS A 31 5.25 2.09 -14.48
C HIS A 31 4.49 1.76 -13.19
N ALA A 32 5.20 1.58 -12.10
CA ALA A 32 4.59 1.22 -10.83
C ALA A 32 4.51 2.44 -9.89
N HIS A 33 3.34 2.69 -9.31
CA HIS A 33 3.20 3.51 -8.11
C HIS A 33 3.17 2.58 -6.90
N LEU A 34 4.23 2.60 -6.11
CA LEU A 34 4.36 1.80 -4.90
C LEU A 34 3.84 2.61 -3.71
N LEU A 35 2.73 2.19 -3.12
CA LEU A 35 2.03 2.92 -2.06
C LEU A 35 1.96 2.12 -0.76
N TYR A 36 2.41 2.72 0.32
CA TYR A 36 2.11 2.30 1.69
C TYR A 36 1.19 3.32 2.35
N VAL A 37 0.15 2.81 3.01
CA VAL A 37 -0.81 3.64 3.75
C VAL A 37 -0.69 3.35 5.23
N CYS A 38 -0.32 4.37 6.00
CA CYS A 38 -0.34 4.33 7.47
C CYS A 38 -1.74 4.67 7.96
N GLU A 39 -2.26 3.93 8.94
CA GLU A 39 -3.47 4.34 9.64
C GLU A 39 -3.19 5.56 10.52
N PRO A 40 -4.16 6.49 10.65
CA PRO A 40 -3.97 7.67 11.48
C PRO A 40 -3.87 7.31 12.96
N VAL A 41 -3.28 8.21 13.75
CA VAL A 41 -3.19 8.10 15.21
C VAL A 41 -4.58 7.92 15.80
N GLN A 42 -4.72 6.95 16.71
CA GLN A 42 -5.97 6.72 17.43
C GLN A 42 -6.16 7.79 18.51
N VAL A 43 -7.40 8.21 18.73
CA VAL A 43 -7.74 9.23 19.73
C VAL A 43 -7.28 8.83 21.13
N ASN A 44 -7.38 7.54 21.48
CA ASN A 44 -6.94 7.01 22.76
C ASN A 44 -5.43 7.17 23.02
N GLU A 45 -4.61 7.22 21.98
CA GLU A 45 -3.16 7.48 22.11
C GLU A 45 -2.87 8.92 22.55
N LEU A 46 -3.83 9.83 22.35
CA LEU A 46 -3.73 11.24 22.68
C LEU A 46 -4.36 11.62 24.04
N LEU A 47 -5.17 10.73 24.64
CA LEU A 47 -5.95 11.02 25.85
C LEU A 47 -5.12 11.45 27.06
N PHE A 48 -3.90 10.94 27.18
CA PHE A 48 -2.99 11.25 28.29
C PHE A 48 -1.85 12.19 27.91
N SER A 49 -1.90 12.75 26.71
CA SER A 49 -0.87 13.69 26.24
C SER A 49 -1.08 15.08 26.82
N GLN A 50 0.00 15.72 27.27
CA GLN A 50 -0.02 17.14 27.71
C GLN A 50 -0.22 18.09 26.53
N ASP A 51 0.30 17.73 25.35
CA ASP A 51 0.10 18.46 24.11
C ASP A 51 -0.34 17.49 23.01
N PRO A 52 -1.67 17.29 22.83
CA PRO A 52 -2.18 16.35 21.83
C PRO A 52 -1.75 16.65 20.40
N VAL A 53 -1.63 17.92 20.02
CA VAL A 53 -1.22 18.32 18.66
C VAL A 53 0.23 17.93 18.37
N LEU A 54 1.16 18.28 19.25
CA LEU A 54 2.57 17.91 19.10
C LEU A 54 2.75 16.39 19.15
N THR A 55 2.04 15.70 20.01
CA THR A 55 2.07 14.23 20.11
C THR A 55 1.59 13.59 18.81
N MET A 56 0.47 14.06 18.28
CA MET A 56 -0.06 13.58 17.00
C MET A 56 0.95 13.77 15.86
N LEU A 57 1.56 14.97 15.76
CA LEU A 57 2.56 15.27 14.72
C LEU A 57 3.79 14.38 14.85
N SER A 58 4.26 14.13 16.08
CA SER A 58 5.41 13.26 16.33
C SER A 58 5.13 11.81 15.95
N ILE A 59 3.95 11.29 16.30
CA ILE A 59 3.55 9.93 15.98
C ILE A 59 3.36 9.78 14.46
N ASN A 60 2.70 10.72 13.80
CA ASN A 60 2.52 10.69 12.36
C ASN A 60 3.86 10.71 11.62
N LYS A 61 4.80 11.53 12.06
CA LYS A 61 6.16 11.56 11.50
C LYS A 61 6.88 10.23 11.68
N ALA A 62 6.79 9.62 12.87
CA ALA A 62 7.37 8.31 13.13
C ALA A 62 6.75 7.21 12.26
N HIS A 63 5.43 7.22 12.07
CA HIS A 63 4.70 6.30 11.19
C HIS A 63 5.13 6.48 9.73
N GLU A 64 5.28 7.71 9.28
CA GLU A 64 5.74 8.00 7.92
C GLU A 64 7.17 7.51 7.69
N GLU A 65 8.10 7.77 8.60
CA GLU A 65 9.47 7.27 8.54
C GLU A 65 9.52 5.73 8.55
N ALA A 66 8.73 5.09 9.39
CA ALA A 66 8.59 3.63 9.41
C ALA A 66 8.03 3.10 8.09
N GLY A 67 7.11 3.82 7.47
CA GLY A 67 6.55 3.49 6.17
C GLY A 67 7.60 3.50 5.06
N TRP A 68 8.47 4.49 5.04
CA TRP A 68 9.58 4.55 4.08
C TRP A 68 10.56 3.38 4.26
N THR A 69 10.86 3.01 5.50
CA THR A 69 11.69 1.85 5.82
C THR A 69 11.03 0.55 5.35
N LEU A 70 9.73 0.42 5.56
CA LEU A 70 8.93 -0.73 5.15
C LEU A 70 8.93 -0.93 3.63
N LEU A 71 8.96 0.16 2.85
CA LEU A 71 8.99 0.10 1.38
C LEU A 71 10.35 -0.31 0.80
N THR A 72 11.42 -0.28 1.58
CA THR A 72 12.79 -0.53 1.09
C THR A 72 12.94 -1.85 0.32
N PRO A 73 12.47 -3.02 0.80
CA PRO A 73 12.61 -4.26 0.05
C PRO A 73 11.79 -4.28 -1.24
N ALA A 74 10.61 -3.67 -1.24
CA ALA A 74 9.78 -3.56 -2.43
C ALA A 74 10.42 -2.68 -3.51
N LYS A 75 11.00 -1.54 -3.12
CA LYS A 75 11.77 -0.67 -4.01
C LYS A 75 12.94 -1.42 -4.64
N ALA A 76 13.74 -2.09 -3.82
CA ALA A 76 14.88 -2.88 -4.31
C ALA A 76 14.45 -3.96 -5.31
N ARG A 77 13.30 -4.59 -5.09
CA ARG A 77 12.75 -5.62 -5.99
C ARG A 77 12.36 -5.04 -7.35
N LEU A 78 11.70 -3.88 -7.37
CA LEU A 78 11.32 -3.19 -8.61
C LEU A 78 12.56 -2.67 -9.37
N GLU A 79 13.52 -2.09 -8.66
CA GLU A 79 14.80 -1.65 -9.25
C GLU A 79 15.55 -2.79 -9.92
N SER A 80 15.69 -3.92 -9.22
CA SER A 80 16.38 -5.10 -9.76
C SER A 80 15.72 -5.67 -11.02
N ALA A 81 14.40 -5.50 -11.14
CA ALA A 81 13.63 -5.94 -12.30
C ALA A 81 13.62 -4.90 -13.45
N GLY A 82 14.22 -3.73 -13.24
CA GLY A 82 14.26 -2.66 -14.23
C GLY A 82 12.93 -1.96 -14.47
N VAL A 83 12.02 -2.03 -13.50
CA VAL A 83 10.72 -1.35 -13.55
C VAL A 83 10.87 0.11 -13.12
N ALA A 84 10.35 1.02 -13.92
CA ALA A 84 10.21 2.42 -13.52
C ALA A 84 9.13 2.55 -12.45
N PHE A 85 9.44 3.21 -11.33
CA PHE A 85 8.47 3.38 -10.26
C PHE A 85 8.64 4.69 -9.48
N ASP A 86 7.55 5.11 -8.85
CA ASP A 86 7.55 6.12 -7.80
C ASP A 86 6.99 5.51 -6.50
N ALA A 87 7.52 5.94 -5.36
CA ALA A 87 7.11 5.42 -4.07
C ALA A 87 6.43 6.51 -3.23
N TYR A 88 5.41 6.11 -2.48
CA TYR A 88 4.59 7.02 -1.69
C TYR A 88 4.25 6.41 -0.33
N VAL A 89 4.22 7.26 0.67
CA VAL A 89 3.65 6.98 1.98
C VAL A 89 2.51 7.97 2.21
N ARG A 90 1.35 7.47 2.58
CA ARG A 90 0.16 8.27 2.89
C ARG A 90 -0.40 7.87 4.24
N ILE A 91 -1.10 8.79 4.88
CA ILE A 91 -1.80 8.56 6.16
C ILE A 91 -3.29 8.63 5.89
N GLY A 92 -4.05 7.65 6.34
CA GLY A 92 -5.49 7.63 6.20
C GLY A 92 -6.08 6.22 6.28
N ASN A 93 -7.34 6.09 5.90
CA ASN A 93 -7.98 4.78 5.75
C ASN A 93 -7.40 4.06 4.52
N PRO A 94 -6.80 2.88 4.69
CA PRO A 94 -6.10 2.23 3.58
C PRO A 94 -6.93 2.02 2.32
N ALA A 95 -8.14 1.51 2.43
CA ALA A 95 -8.98 1.25 1.27
C ALA A 95 -9.39 2.53 0.53
N GLU A 96 -9.75 3.59 1.27
CA GLU A 96 -10.12 4.88 0.69
C GLU A 96 -8.91 5.56 0.04
N VAL A 97 -7.75 5.53 0.69
CA VAL A 97 -6.51 6.12 0.16
C VAL A 97 -6.07 5.39 -1.10
N ILE A 98 -6.07 4.06 -1.11
CA ILE A 98 -5.71 3.25 -2.28
C ILE A 98 -6.63 3.58 -3.46
N THR A 99 -7.93 3.59 -3.23
CA THR A 99 -8.92 3.86 -4.28
C THR A 99 -8.80 5.29 -4.81
N GLY A 100 -8.72 6.27 -3.92
CA GLY A 100 -8.55 7.68 -4.29
C GLY A 100 -7.25 7.93 -5.04
N PHE A 101 -6.13 7.34 -4.59
CA PHE A 101 -4.84 7.42 -5.26
C PHE A 101 -4.89 6.86 -6.69
N SER A 102 -5.56 5.74 -6.89
CA SER A 102 -5.69 5.13 -8.22
C SER A 102 -6.40 6.03 -9.23
N LEU A 103 -7.32 6.86 -8.75
CA LEU A 103 -8.02 7.85 -9.58
C LEU A 103 -7.15 9.08 -9.83
N GLU A 104 -6.56 9.63 -8.77
CA GLU A 104 -5.69 10.82 -8.83
C GLU A 104 -4.51 10.63 -9.78
N TYR A 105 -3.87 9.47 -9.73
CA TYR A 105 -2.70 9.14 -10.55
C TYR A 105 -3.04 8.38 -11.83
N HIS A 106 -4.32 8.31 -12.18
CA HIS A 106 -4.80 7.67 -13.42
C HIS A 106 -4.29 6.24 -13.61
N CYS A 107 -4.21 5.47 -12.53
CA CYS A 107 -3.75 4.10 -12.61
C CYS A 107 -4.70 3.23 -13.44
N ASP A 108 -4.13 2.31 -14.21
CA ASP A 108 -4.87 1.36 -15.03
C ASP A 108 -5.28 0.10 -14.23
N LEU A 109 -4.52 -0.21 -13.19
CA LEU A 109 -4.65 -1.42 -12.41
C LEU A 109 -4.25 -1.17 -10.95
N ILE A 110 -4.99 -1.76 -10.02
CA ILE A 110 -4.60 -1.87 -8.62
C ILE A 110 -4.09 -3.29 -8.37
N VAL A 111 -2.95 -3.43 -7.70
CA VAL A 111 -2.35 -4.70 -7.32
C VAL A 111 -2.16 -4.74 -5.82
N MET A 112 -2.63 -5.80 -5.19
CA MET A 112 -2.46 -5.96 -3.74
C MET A 112 -2.57 -7.43 -3.32
N GLY A 113 -2.06 -7.75 -2.14
CA GLY A 113 -2.31 -9.05 -1.53
C GLY A 113 -3.76 -9.20 -1.10
N THR A 114 -4.24 -10.44 -1.07
CA THR A 114 -5.60 -10.75 -0.56
C THR A 114 -5.71 -10.53 0.94
N ARG A 115 -4.57 -10.59 1.67
CA ARG A 115 -4.46 -10.40 3.12
C ARG A 115 -3.26 -9.52 3.42
N GLY A 116 -3.34 -8.76 4.50
CA GLY A 116 -2.26 -7.91 4.97
C GLY A 116 -1.55 -8.45 6.21
N MET A 117 -0.81 -7.57 6.87
CA MET A 117 -0.17 -7.81 8.17
C MET A 117 -1.22 -8.12 9.23
N GLY A 118 -0.93 -9.11 10.10
CA GLY A 118 -1.84 -9.53 11.17
C GLY A 118 -3.09 -10.26 10.69
N ALA A 119 -3.11 -10.76 9.48
CA ALA A 119 -4.24 -11.51 8.92
C ALA A 119 -4.57 -12.77 9.74
N ILE A 120 -5.86 -13.01 9.93
CA ILE A 120 -6.33 -14.22 10.59
C ILE A 120 -6.05 -15.42 9.69
N LYS A 121 -5.47 -16.47 10.27
CA LYS A 121 -5.21 -17.73 9.59
C LYS A 121 -6.54 -18.30 9.03
N ASN A 122 -6.54 -18.75 7.79
CA ASN A 122 -7.70 -19.24 7.04
C ASN A 122 -8.68 -18.17 6.53
N LEU A 123 -8.41 -16.89 6.71
CA LEU A 123 -9.19 -15.85 6.07
C LEU A 123 -8.77 -15.73 4.59
N LEU A 124 -9.73 -15.88 3.67
CA LEU A 124 -9.46 -15.80 2.25
C LEU A 124 -9.19 -14.37 1.78
N LEU A 125 -9.84 -13.39 2.40
CA LEU A 125 -9.80 -12.00 2.00
C LEU A 125 -9.71 -11.10 3.23
N GLY A 126 -8.70 -10.22 3.26
CA GLY A 126 -8.50 -9.27 4.34
C GLY A 126 -9.48 -8.09 4.27
N SER A 127 -9.53 -7.31 5.35
CA SER A 127 -10.45 -6.19 5.48
C SER A 127 -10.19 -5.08 4.45
N VAL A 128 -8.93 -4.77 4.17
CA VAL A 128 -8.56 -3.74 3.18
C VAL A 128 -8.94 -4.21 1.77
N ALA A 129 -8.56 -5.42 1.39
CA ALA A 129 -8.89 -5.98 0.07
C ALA A 129 -10.41 -6.05 -0.15
N SER A 130 -11.18 -6.48 0.85
CA SER A 130 -12.65 -6.50 0.79
C SER A 130 -13.23 -5.12 0.52
N LYS A 131 -12.74 -4.09 1.19
CA LYS A 131 -13.22 -2.71 0.98
C LYS A 131 -12.80 -2.15 -0.37
N VAL A 132 -11.58 -2.42 -0.81
CA VAL A 132 -11.10 -1.98 -2.13
C VAL A 132 -11.95 -2.56 -3.25
N ILE A 133 -12.32 -3.85 -3.17
CA ILE A 133 -13.24 -4.48 -4.14
C ILE A 133 -14.54 -3.69 -4.28
N HIS A 134 -15.10 -3.23 -3.17
CA HIS A 134 -16.37 -2.49 -3.20
C HIS A 134 -16.21 -1.04 -3.64
N LEU A 135 -15.07 -0.41 -3.38
CA LEU A 135 -14.87 1.02 -3.64
C LEU A 135 -14.30 1.32 -5.02
N THR A 136 -13.52 0.42 -5.59
CA THR A 136 -12.82 0.68 -6.85
C THR A 136 -13.64 0.29 -8.07
N GLU A 137 -13.53 1.12 -9.13
CA GLU A 137 -13.96 0.78 -10.48
C GLU A 137 -12.78 0.36 -11.37
N LYS A 138 -11.56 0.42 -10.83
CA LYS A 138 -10.36 0.01 -11.57
C LYS A 138 -10.21 -1.50 -11.54
N PRO A 139 -9.61 -2.09 -12.60
CA PRO A 139 -9.16 -3.48 -12.54
C PRO A 139 -8.33 -3.74 -11.29
N LEU A 140 -8.52 -4.89 -10.68
CA LEU A 140 -7.88 -5.25 -9.41
C LEU A 140 -7.28 -6.65 -9.50
N LEU A 141 -5.98 -6.73 -9.29
CA LEU A 141 -5.25 -7.98 -9.16
C LEU A 141 -5.02 -8.28 -7.68
N LEU A 142 -5.62 -9.36 -7.22
CA LEU A 142 -5.46 -9.86 -5.85
C LEU A 142 -4.58 -11.11 -5.85
N VAL A 143 -3.52 -11.08 -5.04
CA VAL A 143 -2.54 -12.16 -4.95
C VAL A 143 -2.57 -12.78 -3.55
N LYS A 144 -2.68 -14.11 -3.50
CA LYS A 144 -2.65 -14.89 -2.26
C LYS A 144 -1.25 -14.97 -1.67
#